data_a26fb9c2f3da81cf60ff6dd8980243fb
#
_entry.id   a26fb9c2f3da81cf60ff6dd8980243fb
#
_cell.length_a   1.000
_cell.length_b   1.000
_cell.length_c   1.000
_cell.angle_alpha   90.00
_cell.angle_beta   90.00
_cell.angle_gamma   90.00
#
_symmetry.space_group_name_H-M   'P 1'
#
loop_
_entity.id
_entity.type
_entity.pdbx_description
1 polymer ?
#
loop_
_entity_poly.entity_id
_entity_poly.type
_entity_poly.pdbx_seq_one_letter_code
_entity_poly.pdbx_strand_id
1 'polypeptide(L)'
;MKKSGRNIIKSIAFALVAVMIMGVLGAAFTPKRSDPGSGITNSNARGFYGEPKNSIDVLVLGDSNAYSACSPMYIWNKYGIPTYVAAEGFQNVTGASNLLDEVLTCQKPKLVVFDVNMLWTGKTTLKKVENNLKNLAYKYLPLAQYHNRWKSMSVSDMFGARDYTYRSASRGQYLSMEVKPFSGQSKMVKTKAVEDIPEVSKILLDKLIDKCEKNGIKIMFMETPTAKSWNYARHNAMVKYAKAKNIDFVDMNTLKGDYAIDWSTDTRDGGRHLNCKGAEKVSAYLGKYISENYSFKDKRHSEKYADWNNDYLDYVKYMSGETVSLEAQQSDGTVSNN
;
A
#
# COMPACT_ATOMS: atom_id res chain seq x y z
N MET A 1 54.86 -8.74 -6.24
CA MET A 1 53.56 -9.16 -6.78
C MET A 1 52.84 -10.26 -5.99
N LYS A 2 53.49 -11.32 -5.45
CA LYS A 2 52.79 -12.41 -4.70
C LYS A 2 52.06 -12.01 -3.41
N LYS A 3 52.53 -10.99 -2.66
CA LYS A 3 51.91 -10.55 -1.38
C LYS A 3 50.59 -9.79 -1.59
N SER A 4 50.48 -8.99 -2.67
CA SER A 4 49.26 -8.24 -3.05
C SER A 4 48.12 -9.17 -3.48
N GLY A 5 48.41 -10.20 -4.31
CA GLY A 5 47.37 -11.16 -4.73
C GLY A 5 46.77 -11.95 -3.58
N ARG A 6 47.63 -12.38 -2.60
CA ARG A 6 47.15 -13.09 -1.39
C ARG A 6 46.26 -12.21 -0.50
N ASN A 7 46.53 -10.91 -0.40
CA ASN A 7 45.72 -9.98 0.38
C ASN A 7 44.35 -9.72 -0.32
N ILE A 8 44.33 -9.61 -1.64
CA ILE A 8 43.08 -9.49 -2.41
C ILE A 8 42.21 -10.75 -2.20
N ILE A 9 42.75 -11.94 -2.29
CA ILE A 9 42.01 -13.18 -2.05
C ILE A 9 41.44 -13.23 -0.64
N LYS A 10 42.20 -12.84 0.39
CA LYS A 10 41.74 -12.76 1.78
C LYS A 10 40.61 -11.74 1.94
N SER A 11 40.71 -10.57 1.30
CA SER A 11 39.65 -9.54 1.34
C SER A 11 38.35 -10.01 0.67
N ILE A 12 38.49 -10.71 -0.46
CA ILE A 12 37.33 -11.31 -1.16
C ILE A 12 36.68 -12.40 -0.28
N ALA A 13 37.48 -13.29 0.29
CA ALA A 13 36.99 -14.36 1.18
C ALA A 13 36.28 -13.76 2.41
N PHE A 14 36.86 -12.74 3.03
CA PHE A 14 36.20 -12.02 4.14
C PHE A 14 34.88 -11.40 3.74
N ALA A 15 34.82 -10.72 2.58
CA ALA A 15 33.60 -10.11 2.07
C ALA A 15 32.50 -11.17 1.81
N LEU A 16 32.88 -12.32 1.22
CA LEU A 16 31.95 -13.42 0.97
C LEU A 16 31.38 -14.00 2.29
N VAL A 17 32.24 -14.22 3.29
CA VAL A 17 31.80 -14.69 4.62
C VAL A 17 30.89 -13.66 5.29
N ALA A 18 31.22 -12.36 5.23
CA ALA A 18 30.37 -11.32 5.78
C ALA A 18 28.99 -11.28 5.10
N VAL A 19 28.93 -11.39 3.77
CA VAL A 19 27.67 -11.46 3.02
C VAL A 19 26.88 -12.71 3.42
N MET A 20 27.52 -13.86 3.57
CA MET A 20 26.88 -15.10 4.02
C MET A 20 26.27 -14.95 5.42
N ILE A 21 27.03 -14.41 6.38
CA ILE A 21 26.54 -14.14 7.75
C ILE A 21 25.35 -13.19 7.71
N MET A 22 25.45 -12.11 6.94
CA MET A 22 24.34 -11.16 6.78
C MET A 22 23.10 -11.80 6.18
N GLY A 23 23.27 -12.72 5.22
CA GLY A 23 22.16 -13.49 4.64
C GLY A 23 21.48 -14.41 5.66
N VAL A 24 22.28 -15.16 6.44
CA VAL A 24 21.78 -16.06 7.49
C VAL A 24 21.04 -15.26 8.57
N LEU A 25 21.63 -14.18 9.06
CA LEU A 25 21.00 -13.30 10.04
C LEU A 25 19.73 -12.66 9.46
N GLY A 26 19.76 -12.19 8.22
CA GLY A 26 18.61 -11.65 7.54
C GLY A 26 17.46 -12.66 7.47
N ALA A 27 17.76 -13.91 7.13
CA ALA A 27 16.78 -14.98 7.12
C ALA A 27 16.25 -15.29 8.53
N ALA A 28 17.10 -15.36 9.54
CA ALA A 28 16.70 -15.61 10.94
C ALA A 28 15.80 -14.51 11.49
N PHE A 29 16.12 -13.24 11.23
CA PHE A 29 15.37 -12.10 11.73
C PHE A 29 14.08 -11.81 10.96
N THR A 30 13.95 -12.29 9.72
CA THR A 30 12.69 -12.14 8.96
C THR A 30 11.57 -12.92 9.66
N PRO A 31 10.40 -12.28 9.94
CA PRO A 31 9.26 -12.95 10.55
C PRO A 31 8.89 -14.24 9.82
N LYS A 32 8.53 -15.27 10.55
CA LYS A 32 8.10 -16.56 9.99
C LYS A 32 6.59 -16.63 9.78
N ARG A 33 5.84 -15.78 10.48
CA ARG A 33 4.38 -15.64 10.34
C ARG A 33 4.04 -14.24 9.83
N SER A 34 2.84 -14.08 9.28
CA SER A 34 2.36 -12.82 8.70
C SER A 34 1.23 -12.16 9.52
N ASP A 35 0.83 -12.76 10.64
CA ASP A 35 -0.21 -12.24 11.54
C ASP A 35 0.26 -11.01 12.34
N PRO A 36 -0.67 -10.19 12.85
CA PRO A 36 -0.37 -9.13 13.80
C PRO A 36 0.38 -9.68 15.02
N GLY A 37 1.42 -8.98 15.48
CA GLY A 37 2.27 -9.44 16.58
C GLY A 37 3.41 -10.39 16.17
N SER A 38 3.44 -10.93 14.97
CA SER A 38 4.56 -11.75 14.46
C SER A 38 5.86 -10.96 14.24
N GLY A 39 5.77 -9.64 14.29
CA GLY A 39 6.87 -8.71 13.97
C GLY A 39 7.00 -8.42 12.47
N ILE A 40 6.10 -8.90 11.63
CA ILE A 40 6.03 -8.50 10.23
C ILE A 40 5.62 -7.02 10.16
N THR A 41 6.26 -6.27 9.29
CA THR A 41 5.88 -4.88 9.07
C THR A 41 4.52 -4.83 8.39
N ASN A 42 3.55 -4.17 9.04
CA ASN A 42 2.22 -3.93 8.52
C ASN A 42 1.53 -5.20 7.97
N SER A 43 1.12 -6.09 8.89
CA SER A 43 0.44 -7.35 8.59
C SER A 43 -0.82 -7.14 7.73
N ASN A 44 -1.55 -6.04 7.95
CA ASN A 44 -2.77 -5.74 7.19
C ASN A 44 -2.46 -5.50 5.70
N ALA A 45 -1.40 -4.76 5.39
CA ALA A 45 -0.96 -4.56 4.00
C ALA A 45 -0.48 -5.86 3.35
N ARG A 46 -0.03 -6.85 4.14
CA ARG A 46 0.50 -8.15 3.72
C ARG A 46 -0.47 -9.32 3.84
N GLY A 47 -1.68 -9.10 4.29
CA GLY A 47 -2.69 -10.15 4.39
C GLY A 47 -3.06 -10.81 3.05
N PHE A 48 -2.58 -10.27 1.93
CA PHE A 48 -2.69 -10.91 0.61
C PHE A 48 -1.98 -12.28 0.54
N TYR A 49 -1.03 -12.55 1.42
CA TYR A 49 -0.40 -13.88 1.52
C TYR A 49 -1.37 -14.97 1.96
N GLY A 50 -2.36 -14.63 2.80
CA GLY A 50 -3.42 -15.54 3.25
C GLY A 50 -4.57 -15.69 2.25
N GLU A 51 -4.62 -14.89 1.18
CA GLU A 51 -5.60 -15.05 0.13
C GLU A 51 -5.27 -16.25 -0.77
N PRO A 52 -6.28 -16.94 -1.33
CA PRO A 52 -6.04 -17.98 -2.32
C PRO A 52 -5.16 -17.45 -3.48
N LYS A 53 -4.22 -18.26 -3.94
CA LYS A 53 -3.31 -17.84 -5.02
C LYS A 53 -4.07 -17.30 -6.22
N ASN A 54 -3.58 -16.19 -6.78
CA ASN A 54 -4.15 -15.53 -7.96
C ASN A 54 -5.65 -15.23 -7.81
N SER A 55 -6.08 -14.77 -6.62
CA SER A 55 -7.46 -14.39 -6.35
C SER A 55 -7.72 -12.89 -6.40
N ILE A 56 -6.69 -12.07 -6.33
CA ILE A 56 -6.78 -10.62 -6.35
C ILE A 56 -6.69 -10.13 -7.80
N ASP A 57 -7.74 -9.44 -8.28
CA ASP A 57 -7.76 -8.84 -9.62
C ASP A 57 -7.26 -7.40 -9.63
N VAL A 58 -7.57 -6.63 -8.59
CA VAL A 58 -7.21 -5.21 -8.46
C VAL A 58 -6.35 -5.02 -7.21
N LEU A 59 -5.19 -4.41 -7.37
CA LEU A 59 -4.29 -4.07 -6.29
C LEU A 59 -4.20 -2.56 -6.15
N VAL A 60 -4.57 -2.02 -5.00
CA VAL A 60 -4.38 -0.61 -4.66
C VAL A 60 -3.04 -0.45 -3.94
N LEU A 61 -2.13 0.34 -4.50
CA LEU A 61 -0.85 0.70 -3.91
C LEU A 61 -0.88 2.15 -3.46
N GLY A 62 -0.52 2.42 -2.23
CA GLY A 62 -0.58 3.78 -1.68
C GLY A 62 0.02 3.91 -0.29
N ASP A 63 -0.22 5.05 0.32
CA ASP A 63 0.14 5.32 1.71
C ASP A 63 -1.10 5.23 2.64
N SER A 64 -1.03 5.91 3.77
CA SER A 64 -2.14 5.94 4.73
C SER A 64 -3.43 6.57 4.17
N ASN A 65 -3.35 7.38 3.14
CA ASN A 65 -4.53 7.91 2.49
C ASN A 65 -5.27 6.80 1.73
N ALA A 66 -4.53 5.98 0.97
CA ALA A 66 -5.10 4.89 0.19
C ALA A 66 -5.79 3.83 1.09
N TYR A 67 -5.11 3.36 2.16
CA TYR A 67 -5.74 2.36 3.03
C TYR A 67 -6.92 2.92 3.85
N SER A 68 -7.00 4.24 4.02
CA SER A 68 -8.12 4.88 4.70
C SER A 68 -9.27 5.22 3.76
N ALA A 69 -9.02 5.34 2.46
CA ALA A 69 -9.99 5.81 1.48
C ALA A 69 -10.59 4.69 0.61
N CYS A 70 -9.96 3.53 0.53
CA CYS A 70 -10.45 2.45 -0.30
C CYS A 70 -11.04 1.32 0.56
N SER A 71 -12.31 0.98 0.31
CA SER A 71 -13.02 -0.15 0.93
C SER A 71 -13.17 -1.31 -0.08
N PRO A 72 -12.28 -2.31 -0.04
CA PRO A 72 -12.39 -3.49 -0.89
C PRO A 72 -13.70 -4.26 -0.69
N MET A 73 -14.21 -4.28 0.54
CA MET A 73 -15.47 -4.97 0.85
C MET A 73 -16.68 -4.28 0.19
N TYR A 74 -16.68 -2.95 0.10
CA TYR A 74 -17.70 -2.23 -0.65
C TYR A 74 -17.63 -2.55 -2.15
N ILE A 75 -16.43 -2.51 -2.75
CA ILE A 75 -16.21 -2.84 -4.17
C ILE A 75 -16.61 -4.30 -4.46
N TRP A 76 -16.24 -5.22 -3.56
CA TRP A 76 -16.65 -6.62 -3.65
C TRP A 76 -18.16 -6.78 -3.71
N ASN A 77 -18.87 -6.20 -2.75
CA ASN A 77 -20.34 -6.32 -2.66
C ASN A 77 -21.04 -5.74 -3.90
N LYS A 78 -20.60 -4.59 -4.38
CA LYS A 78 -21.27 -3.88 -5.49
C LYS A 78 -20.93 -4.44 -6.86
N TYR A 79 -19.69 -4.86 -7.07
CA TYR A 79 -19.16 -5.17 -8.40
C TYR A 79 -18.59 -6.59 -8.53
N GLY A 80 -18.44 -7.33 -7.44
CA GLY A 80 -17.83 -8.67 -7.44
C GLY A 80 -16.37 -8.68 -7.87
N ILE A 81 -15.65 -7.55 -7.72
CA ILE A 81 -14.26 -7.39 -8.14
C ILE A 81 -13.34 -7.56 -6.92
N PRO A 82 -12.53 -8.65 -6.85
CA PRO A 82 -11.60 -8.86 -5.75
C PRO A 82 -10.50 -7.79 -5.77
N THR A 83 -10.61 -6.84 -4.85
CA THR A 83 -9.70 -5.71 -4.68
C THR A 83 -8.92 -5.85 -3.37
N TYR A 84 -7.63 -5.58 -3.37
CA TYR A 84 -6.80 -5.57 -2.17
C TYR A 84 -6.03 -4.27 -2.04
N VAL A 85 -5.96 -3.70 -0.84
CA VAL A 85 -5.17 -2.50 -0.54
C VAL A 85 -3.85 -2.91 0.10
N ALA A 86 -2.78 -2.85 -0.68
CA ALA A 86 -1.42 -3.06 -0.21
C ALA A 86 -0.75 -1.68 -0.01
N ALA A 87 -1.01 -1.09 1.16
CA ALA A 87 -0.57 0.26 1.48
C ALA A 87 -0.01 0.33 2.91
N GLU A 88 1.01 1.16 3.10
CA GLU A 88 1.68 1.35 4.39
C GLU A 88 1.75 2.83 4.74
N GLY A 89 1.74 3.15 6.04
CA GLY A 89 1.92 4.53 6.48
C GLY A 89 3.23 5.14 5.97
N PHE A 90 3.19 6.38 5.46
CA PHE A 90 4.34 7.09 4.88
C PHE A 90 5.05 6.36 3.73
N GLN A 91 4.37 5.46 3.04
CA GLN A 91 4.92 4.73 1.91
C GLN A 91 5.40 5.70 0.83
N ASN A 92 6.46 5.35 0.14
CA ASN A 92 6.96 6.01 -1.05
C ASN A 92 6.96 5.04 -2.25
N VAL A 93 7.33 5.54 -3.42
CA VAL A 93 7.29 4.75 -4.66
C VAL A 93 8.14 3.47 -4.59
N THR A 94 9.33 3.53 -3.95
CA THR A 94 10.19 2.34 -3.77
C THR A 94 9.51 1.32 -2.85
N GLY A 95 8.90 1.76 -1.74
CA GLY A 95 8.14 0.89 -0.84
C GLY A 95 6.97 0.23 -1.56
N ALA A 96 6.17 0.99 -2.31
CA ALA A 96 5.09 0.46 -3.13
C ALA A 96 5.57 -0.55 -4.18
N SER A 97 6.71 -0.26 -4.83
CA SER A 97 7.33 -1.18 -5.79
C SER A 97 7.83 -2.47 -5.14
N ASN A 98 8.38 -2.40 -3.92
CA ASN A 98 8.80 -3.59 -3.17
C ASN A 98 7.58 -4.43 -2.76
N LEU A 99 6.52 -3.77 -2.30
CA LEU A 99 5.28 -4.47 -1.91
C LEU A 99 4.60 -5.13 -3.11
N LEU A 100 4.66 -4.50 -4.29
CA LEU A 100 4.22 -5.15 -5.53
C LEU A 100 5.04 -6.42 -5.83
N ASP A 101 6.38 -6.38 -5.62
CA ASP A 101 7.21 -7.58 -5.80
C ASP A 101 6.79 -8.70 -4.83
N GLU A 102 6.47 -8.36 -3.56
CA GLU A 102 5.93 -9.33 -2.60
C GLU A 102 4.59 -9.92 -3.08
N VAL A 103 3.66 -9.07 -3.51
CA VAL A 103 2.34 -9.50 -4.05
C VAL A 103 2.52 -10.47 -5.22
N LEU A 104 3.42 -10.16 -6.15
CA LEU A 104 3.67 -10.97 -7.34
C LEU A 104 4.24 -12.37 -7.04
N THR A 105 4.69 -12.64 -5.81
CA THR A 105 5.11 -14.00 -5.42
C THR A 105 3.93 -14.97 -5.27
N CYS A 106 2.74 -14.48 -5.00
CA CYS A 106 1.55 -15.32 -4.74
C CYS A 106 0.27 -14.86 -5.47
N GLN A 107 0.24 -13.64 -5.99
CA GLN A 107 -0.92 -13.06 -6.68
C GLN A 107 -0.55 -12.58 -8.09
N LYS A 108 -1.55 -12.45 -8.96
CA LYS A 108 -1.42 -11.92 -10.33
C LYS A 108 -2.51 -10.89 -10.59
N PRO A 109 -2.43 -9.69 -10.01
CA PRO A 109 -3.42 -8.66 -10.27
C PRO A 109 -3.41 -8.26 -11.74
N LYS A 110 -4.56 -7.88 -12.26
CA LYS A 110 -4.73 -7.40 -13.64
C LYS A 110 -4.64 -5.88 -13.72
N LEU A 111 -4.92 -5.20 -12.61
CA LEU A 111 -4.89 -3.76 -12.50
C LEU A 111 -4.20 -3.36 -11.20
N VAL A 112 -3.27 -2.42 -11.30
CA VAL A 112 -2.73 -1.65 -10.18
C VAL A 112 -3.37 -0.28 -10.19
N VAL A 113 -4.00 0.12 -9.09
CA VAL A 113 -4.44 1.47 -8.79
C VAL A 113 -3.38 2.11 -7.92
N PHE A 114 -2.66 3.08 -8.45
CA PHE A 114 -1.55 3.73 -7.75
C PHE A 114 -1.98 5.09 -7.20
N ASP A 115 -1.97 5.24 -5.87
CA ASP A 115 -2.24 6.52 -5.21
C ASP A 115 -1.04 7.45 -5.38
N VAL A 116 -1.26 8.59 -6.04
CA VAL A 116 -0.19 9.48 -6.46
C VAL A 116 0.30 10.44 -5.37
N ASN A 117 -0.42 10.56 -4.24
CA ASN A 117 0.00 11.45 -3.15
C ASN A 117 1.41 11.14 -2.65
N MET A 118 1.80 9.87 -2.64
CA MET A 118 3.13 9.43 -2.21
C MET A 118 4.28 9.97 -3.07
N LEU A 119 4.02 10.51 -4.28
CA LEU A 119 5.05 11.12 -5.14
C LEU A 119 5.67 12.37 -4.50
N TRP A 120 4.88 13.09 -3.68
CA TRP A 120 5.33 14.29 -2.98
C TRP A 120 5.75 14.04 -1.52
N THR A 121 5.75 12.77 -1.07
CA THR A 121 6.19 12.42 0.29
C THR A 121 7.65 12.78 0.52
N GLY A 122 7.95 13.39 1.69
CA GLY A 122 9.29 13.88 2.06
C GLY A 122 9.47 15.38 1.77
N LYS A 123 9.92 16.12 2.80
CA LYS A 123 10.02 17.59 2.79
C LYS A 123 11.12 18.13 1.85
N THR A 124 12.21 17.40 1.67
CA THR A 124 13.37 17.80 0.87
C THR A 124 13.78 16.69 -0.10
N THR A 125 14.52 17.04 -1.16
CA THR A 125 15.07 16.06 -2.11
C THR A 125 15.98 15.06 -1.42
N LEU A 126 16.82 15.49 -0.49
CA LEU A 126 17.69 14.60 0.29
C LEU A 126 16.87 13.59 1.12
N LYS A 127 15.79 14.04 1.79
CA LYS A 127 14.93 13.13 2.57
C LYS A 127 14.18 12.15 1.68
N LYS A 128 13.79 12.55 0.47
CA LYS A 128 13.19 11.62 -0.52
C LYS A 128 14.19 10.55 -0.94
N VAL A 129 15.43 10.93 -1.26
CA VAL A 129 16.51 9.99 -1.62
C VAL A 129 16.78 9.03 -0.46
N GLU A 130 16.98 9.56 0.76
CA GLU A 130 17.21 8.76 1.97
C GLU A 130 16.10 7.72 2.19
N ASN A 131 14.83 8.13 2.15
CA ASN A 131 13.70 7.23 2.34
C ASN A 131 13.63 6.14 1.25
N ASN A 132 13.94 6.47 0.00
CA ASN A 132 13.97 5.49 -1.06
C ASN A 132 15.15 4.52 -0.94
N LEU A 133 16.34 5.00 -0.54
CA LEU A 133 17.50 4.14 -0.26
C LEU A 133 17.22 3.21 0.94
N LYS A 134 16.55 3.69 1.98
CA LYS A 134 16.13 2.88 3.12
C LYS A 134 15.22 1.73 2.68
N ASN A 135 14.20 2.01 1.87
CA ASN A 135 13.31 0.97 1.36
C ASN A 135 14.03 -0.02 0.41
N LEU A 136 15.00 0.46 -0.36
CA LEU A 136 15.85 -0.40 -1.17
C LEU A 136 16.71 -1.30 -0.28
N ALA A 137 17.30 -0.74 0.78
CA ALA A 137 18.07 -1.52 1.76
C ALA A 137 17.21 -2.60 2.43
N TYR A 138 15.99 -2.29 2.82
CA TYR A 138 15.06 -3.26 3.42
C TYR A 138 14.76 -4.45 2.51
N LYS A 139 14.65 -4.22 1.21
CA LYS A 139 14.44 -5.29 0.24
C LYS A 139 15.61 -6.29 0.18
N TYR A 140 16.85 -5.79 0.17
CA TYR A 140 18.05 -6.62 -0.03
C TYR A 140 18.75 -7.01 1.27
N LEU A 141 18.48 -6.30 2.35
CA LEU A 141 19.05 -6.54 3.67
C LEU A 141 17.93 -6.59 4.72
N PRO A 142 17.17 -7.70 4.79
CA PRO A 142 16.06 -7.84 5.75
C PRO A 142 16.48 -7.56 7.20
N LEU A 143 17.73 -7.84 7.55
CA LEU A 143 18.28 -7.53 8.86
C LEU A 143 18.18 -6.02 9.18
N ALA A 144 18.32 -5.14 8.20
CA ALA A 144 18.18 -3.69 8.41
C ALA A 144 16.74 -3.31 8.80
N GLN A 145 15.75 -4.03 8.29
CA GLN A 145 14.34 -3.82 8.63
C GLN A 145 13.96 -4.46 9.96
N TYR A 146 14.43 -5.68 10.20
CA TYR A 146 13.97 -6.53 11.30
C TYR A 146 14.97 -6.66 12.47
N HIS A 147 16.07 -5.89 12.48
CA HIS A 147 17.12 -6.01 13.50
C HIS A 147 16.60 -5.91 14.94
N ASN A 148 15.58 -5.06 15.19
CA ASN A 148 15.03 -4.88 16.54
C ASN A 148 14.28 -6.11 17.09
N ARG A 149 13.95 -7.10 16.23
CA ARG A 149 13.23 -8.32 16.65
C ARG A 149 14.03 -9.17 17.63
N TRP A 150 15.34 -9.02 17.71
CA TRP A 150 16.14 -9.73 18.72
C TRP A 150 15.62 -9.57 20.15
N LYS A 151 14.86 -8.50 20.43
CA LYS A 151 14.27 -8.20 21.75
C LYS A 151 13.05 -9.08 22.09
N SER A 152 12.39 -9.66 21.09
CA SER A 152 11.10 -10.36 21.24
C SER A 152 11.03 -11.71 20.52
N MET A 153 12.05 -12.07 19.71
CA MET A 153 12.05 -13.33 18.98
C MET A 153 12.50 -14.49 19.84
N SER A 154 11.86 -15.65 19.66
CA SER A 154 12.29 -16.92 20.24
C SER A 154 13.29 -17.65 19.35
N VAL A 155 13.94 -18.69 19.88
CA VAL A 155 14.82 -19.56 19.09
C VAL A 155 14.06 -20.25 17.94
N SER A 156 12.81 -20.63 18.17
CA SER A 156 11.95 -21.21 17.12
C SER A 156 11.65 -20.23 15.99
N ASP A 157 11.59 -18.94 16.28
CA ASP A 157 11.42 -17.91 15.23
C ASP A 157 12.62 -17.83 14.28
N MET A 158 13.81 -18.22 14.73
CA MET A 158 15.02 -18.18 13.89
C MET A 158 15.02 -19.29 12.84
N PHE A 159 14.54 -20.49 13.20
CA PHE A 159 14.72 -21.71 12.40
C PHE A 159 13.43 -22.26 11.80
N GLY A 160 12.27 -21.66 12.12
CA GLY A 160 10.98 -22.06 11.59
C GLY A 160 10.86 -21.86 10.07
N ALA A 161 10.05 -22.67 9.41
CA ALA A 161 9.59 -22.40 8.05
C ALA A 161 8.70 -21.17 8.00
N ARG A 162 8.65 -20.50 6.85
CA ARG A 162 7.70 -19.41 6.63
C ARG A 162 6.28 -19.97 6.52
N ASP A 163 5.38 -19.40 7.30
CA ASP A 163 3.94 -19.68 7.29
C ASP A 163 3.18 -18.35 7.20
N TYR A 164 3.02 -17.85 5.99
CA TYR A 164 2.35 -16.60 5.68
C TYR A 164 0.89 -16.89 5.28
N THR A 165 0.08 -17.22 6.29
CA THR A 165 -1.33 -17.60 6.12
C THR A 165 -2.31 -16.58 6.67
N TYR A 166 -1.81 -15.50 7.31
CA TYR A 166 -2.67 -14.44 7.80
C TYR A 166 -3.41 -13.75 6.64
N ARG A 167 -4.71 -13.63 6.79
CA ARG A 167 -5.61 -12.97 5.87
C ARG A 167 -6.28 -11.77 6.55
N SER A 168 -6.15 -10.60 5.95
CA SER A 168 -6.86 -9.41 6.41
C SER A 168 -8.32 -9.47 5.96
N ALA A 169 -9.26 -9.54 6.89
CA ALA A 169 -10.69 -9.56 6.57
C ALA A 169 -11.17 -8.25 5.93
N SER A 170 -10.53 -7.11 6.23
CA SER A 170 -10.78 -5.83 5.56
C SER A 170 -10.04 -5.67 4.21
N ARG A 171 -9.27 -6.68 3.79
CA ARG A 171 -8.46 -6.65 2.56
C ARG A 171 -7.52 -5.45 2.49
N GLY A 172 -6.90 -5.11 3.61
CA GLY A 172 -5.94 -4.02 3.71
C GLY A 172 -6.53 -2.65 4.00
N GLN A 173 -7.85 -2.49 4.06
CA GLN A 173 -8.47 -1.25 4.51
C GLN A 173 -8.20 -1.01 6.00
N TYR A 174 -7.92 0.22 6.38
CA TYR A 174 -7.96 0.67 7.77
C TYR A 174 -9.39 1.09 8.13
N LEU A 175 -10.01 0.33 9.03
CA LEU A 175 -11.37 0.57 9.47
C LEU A 175 -11.39 1.61 10.62
N SER A 176 -12.18 2.65 10.48
CA SER A 176 -12.44 3.62 11.54
C SER A 176 -13.77 4.30 11.31
N MET A 177 -14.65 4.27 12.31
CA MET A 177 -15.91 5.02 12.32
C MET A 177 -15.76 6.39 13.00
N GLU A 178 -14.56 6.71 13.49
CA GLU A 178 -14.29 7.98 14.16
C GLU A 178 -14.60 9.17 13.26
N VAL A 179 -15.14 10.24 13.84
CA VAL A 179 -15.42 11.49 13.13
C VAL A 179 -14.71 12.62 13.86
N LYS A 180 -13.73 13.24 13.18
CA LYS A 180 -13.10 14.49 13.59
C LYS A 180 -13.22 15.50 12.46
N PRO A 181 -14.18 16.42 12.51
CA PRO A 181 -14.47 17.35 11.43
C PRO A 181 -13.28 18.23 11.04
N PHE A 182 -13.24 18.59 9.78
CA PHE A 182 -12.32 19.61 9.26
C PHE A 182 -13.12 20.85 8.86
N SER A 183 -12.82 21.97 9.50
CA SER A 183 -13.44 23.27 9.25
C SER A 183 -12.55 24.27 8.52
N GLY A 184 -11.36 23.82 8.06
CA GLY A 184 -10.43 24.66 7.32
C GLY A 184 -10.81 24.86 5.86
N GLN A 185 -10.04 25.70 5.17
CA GLN A 185 -10.18 25.87 3.72
C GLN A 185 -9.50 24.71 2.96
N SER A 186 -10.18 24.17 1.95
CA SER A 186 -9.61 23.19 1.04
C SER A 186 -8.45 23.81 0.26
N LYS A 187 -7.35 23.03 0.12
CA LYS A 187 -6.22 23.40 -0.74
C LYS A 187 -6.52 23.22 -2.24
N MET A 188 -7.67 22.63 -2.59
CA MET A 188 -8.11 22.40 -3.98
C MET A 188 -8.69 23.68 -4.62
N VAL A 189 -7.91 24.77 -4.57
CA VAL A 189 -8.24 26.03 -5.23
C VAL A 189 -7.74 25.97 -6.68
N LYS A 190 -8.67 26.14 -7.63
CA LYS A 190 -8.34 26.09 -9.07
C LYS A 190 -7.25 27.09 -9.44
N THR A 191 -6.25 26.60 -10.13
CA THR A 191 -5.11 27.39 -10.66
C THR A 191 -4.60 26.79 -11.96
N LYS A 192 -3.88 27.58 -12.76
CA LYS A 192 -3.10 27.09 -13.92
C LYS A 192 -1.67 26.70 -13.54
N ALA A 193 -1.24 26.95 -12.30
CA ALA A 193 0.07 26.56 -11.81
C ALA A 193 0.26 25.04 -11.87
N VAL A 194 1.51 24.61 -12.05
CA VAL A 194 1.92 23.21 -12.05
C VAL A 194 3.01 23.05 -10.99
N GLU A 195 2.78 22.16 -10.02
CA GLU A 195 3.79 21.72 -9.06
C GLU A 195 4.37 20.41 -9.58
N ASP A 196 5.51 20.47 -10.26
CA ASP A 196 6.10 19.32 -10.93
C ASP A 196 6.32 18.13 -9.99
N ILE A 197 6.16 16.92 -10.53
CA ILE A 197 6.51 15.70 -9.83
C ILE A 197 8.01 15.73 -9.53
N PRO A 198 8.42 15.51 -8.26
CA PRO A 198 9.84 15.45 -7.92
C PRO A 198 10.57 14.43 -8.80
N GLU A 199 11.71 14.80 -9.38
CA GLU A 199 12.39 14.00 -10.42
C GLU A 199 12.71 12.58 -9.95
N VAL A 200 13.18 12.41 -8.71
CA VAL A 200 13.43 11.08 -8.12
C VAL A 200 12.14 10.24 -8.09
N SER A 201 11.02 10.84 -7.67
CA SER A 201 9.73 10.15 -7.63
C SER A 201 9.24 9.75 -9.01
N LYS A 202 9.45 10.63 -9.99
CA LYS A 202 9.08 10.41 -11.39
C LYS A 202 9.86 9.25 -12.00
N ILE A 203 11.20 9.23 -11.83
CA ILE A 203 12.06 8.12 -12.30
C ILE A 203 11.62 6.79 -11.68
N LEU A 204 11.28 6.78 -10.39
CA LEU A 204 10.83 5.58 -9.69
C LEU A 204 9.44 5.14 -10.13
N LEU A 205 8.55 6.10 -10.43
CA LEU A 205 7.23 5.83 -10.98
C LEU A 205 7.34 5.24 -12.39
N ASP A 206 8.19 5.78 -13.26
CA ASP A 206 8.46 5.22 -14.59
C ASP A 206 8.91 3.74 -14.48
N LYS A 207 9.80 3.43 -13.53
CA LYS A 207 10.23 2.03 -13.27
C LYS A 207 9.10 1.14 -12.75
N LEU A 208 8.17 1.69 -11.97
CA LEU A 208 7.00 0.94 -11.50
C LEU A 208 6.03 0.66 -12.65
N ILE A 209 5.82 1.64 -13.55
CA ILE A 209 5.02 1.46 -14.77
C ILE A 209 5.62 0.33 -15.62
N ASP A 210 6.92 0.41 -15.92
CA ASP A 210 7.64 -0.63 -16.67
C ASP A 210 7.50 -2.03 -16.02
N LYS A 211 7.52 -2.07 -14.67
CA LYS A 211 7.32 -3.32 -13.92
C LYS A 211 5.91 -3.86 -14.13
N CYS A 212 4.89 -3.03 -14.05
CA CYS A 212 3.51 -3.44 -14.32
C CYS A 212 3.37 -3.98 -15.75
N GLU A 213 3.87 -3.24 -16.74
CA GLU A 213 3.82 -3.65 -18.15
C GLU A 213 4.52 -4.99 -18.40
N LYS A 214 5.73 -5.19 -17.85
CA LYS A 214 6.47 -6.46 -17.96
C LYS A 214 5.74 -7.66 -17.34
N ASN A 215 4.85 -7.41 -16.39
CA ASN A 215 4.02 -8.45 -15.76
C ASN A 215 2.60 -8.54 -16.38
N GLY A 216 2.31 -7.80 -17.45
CA GLY A 216 1.01 -7.78 -18.09
C GLY A 216 -0.09 -7.12 -17.25
N ILE A 217 0.29 -6.23 -16.33
CA ILE A 217 -0.62 -5.55 -15.40
C ILE A 217 -0.91 -4.15 -15.94
N LYS A 218 -2.17 -3.80 -16.07
CA LYS A 218 -2.56 -2.41 -16.33
C LYS A 218 -2.34 -1.56 -15.09
N ILE A 219 -2.05 -0.29 -15.28
CA ILE A 219 -1.92 0.67 -14.18
C ILE A 219 -2.86 1.85 -14.43
N MET A 220 -3.50 2.35 -13.37
CA MET A 220 -4.17 3.64 -13.33
C MET A 220 -3.69 4.45 -12.14
N PHE A 221 -3.76 5.75 -12.26
CA PHE A 221 -3.44 6.68 -11.18
C PHE A 221 -4.71 7.15 -10.48
N MET A 222 -4.63 7.24 -9.17
CA MET A 222 -5.67 7.79 -8.32
C MET A 222 -5.04 8.76 -7.34
N GLU A 223 -5.74 9.85 -7.04
CA GLU A 223 -5.47 10.65 -5.85
C GLU A 223 -6.64 10.52 -4.90
N THR A 224 -6.38 10.03 -3.71
CA THR A 224 -7.39 9.91 -2.66
C THR A 224 -7.76 11.28 -2.07
N PRO A 225 -9.01 11.48 -1.61
CA PRO A 225 -9.41 12.76 -1.04
C PRO A 225 -8.62 13.12 0.22
N THR A 226 -8.10 14.33 0.26
CA THR A 226 -7.45 14.92 1.44
C THR A 226 -7.58 16.44 1.44
N ALA A 227 -8.01 17.02 2.55
CA ALA A 227 -8.10 18.47 2.68
C ALA A 227 -6.74 19.15 2.93
N LYS A 228 -5.69 18.36 3.30
CA LYS A 228 -4.45 18.92 3.85
C LYS A 228 -3.20 18.73 2.99
N SER A 229 -3.10 17.66 2.22
CA SER A 229 -1.84 17.28 1.54
C SER A 229 -1.86 17.44 0.04
N TRP A 230 -3.01 17.62 -0.58
CA TRP A 230 -3.17 17.77 -2.01
C TRP A 230 -3.62 19.17 -2.43
N ASN A 231 -3.23 19.60 -3.64
CA ASN A 231 -3.61 20.89 -4.20
C ASN A 231 -3.79 20.82 -5.71
N TYR A 232 -4.39 21.87 -6.29
CA TYR A 232 -4.70 21.89 -7.72
C TYR A 232 -3.46 21.98 -8.62
N ALA A 233 -2.33 22.49 -8.14
CA ALA A 233 -1.10 22.52 -8.92
C ALA A 233 -0.50 21.12 -9.10
N ARG A 234 -0.61 20.24 -8.10
CA ARG A 234 -0.25 18.81 -8.20
C ARG A 234 -1.22 18.05 -9.11
N HIS A 235 -2.51 18.34 -8.99
CA HIS A 235 -3.53 17.83 -9.92
C HIS A 235 -3.10 18.11 -11.38
N ASN A 236 -2.76 19.35 -11.71
CA ASN A 236 -2.33 19.74 -13.06
C ASN A 236 -1.08 18.98 -13.52
N ALA A 237 -0.11 18.76 -12.61
CA ALA A 237 1.08 17.98 -12.91
C ALA A 237 0.73 16.53 -13.26
N MET A 238 -0.16 15.90 -12.48
CA MET A 238 -0.58 14.53 -12.72
C MET A 238 -1.42 14.39 -13.98
N VAL A 239 -2.32 15.31 -14.28
CA VAL A 239 -3.08 15.32 -15.55
C VAL A 239 -2.12 15.35 -16.73
N LYS A 240 -1.11 16.23 -16.70
CA LYS A 240 -0.09 16.33 -17.77
C LYS A 240 0.72 15.04 -17.90
N TYR A 241 1.17 14.48 -16.77
CA TYR A 241 1.99 13.27 -16.76
C TYR A 241 1.19 12.03 -17.22
N ALA A 242 0.01 11.83 -16.69
CA ALA A 242 -0.87 10.72 -17.04
C ALA A 242 -1.24 10.73 -18.54
N LYS A 243 -1.58 11.91 -19.06
CA LYS A 243 -1.82 12.10 -20.51
C LYS A 243 -0.60 11.73 -21.36
N ALA A 244 0.59 12.15 -20.94
CA ALA A 244 1.84 11.85 -21.67
C ALA A 244 2.18 10.34 -21.67
N LYS A 245 1.73 9.60 -20.63
CA LYS A 245 1.92 8.16 -20.49
C LYS A 245 0.75 7.33 -21.02
N ASN A 246 -0.33 7.97 -21.48
CA ASN A 246 -1.59 7.30 -21.85
C ASN A 246 -2.12 6.39 -20.71
N ILE A 247 -2.10 6.91 -19.48
CA ILE A 247 -2.56 6.21 -18.27
C ILE A 247 -3.74 7.00 -17.70
N ASP A 248 -4.79 6.30 -17.28
CA ASP A 248 -5.95 6.90 -16.63
C ASP A 248 -5.55 7.57 -15.31
N PHE A 249 -6.08 8.76 -15.06
CA PHE A 249 -5.92 9.46 -13.79
C PHE A 249 -7.25 9.96 -13.26
N VAL A 250 -7.58 9.60 -12.05
CA VAL A 250 -8.77 10.04 -11.33
C VAL A 250 -8.36 10.76 -10.05
N ASP A 251 -8.64 12.05 -9.98
CA ASP A 251 -8.49 12.85 -8.76
C ASP A 251 -9.81 12.88 -8.00
N MET A 252 -9.91 12.10 -6.93
CA MET A 252 -11.11 11.96 -6.10
C MET A 252 -11.43 13.26 -5.33
N ASN A 253 -10.50 14.21 -5.20
CA ASN A 253 -10.78 15.54 -4.63
C ASN A 253 -11.66 16.40 -5.52
N THR A 254 -11.84 16.04 -6.78
CA THR A 254 -12.65 16.80 -7.75
C THR A 254 -14.06 16.26 -7.92
N LEU A 255 -14.40 15.16 -7.26
CA LEU A 255 -15.70 14.52 -7.34
C LEU A 255 -16.81 15.42 -6.76
N LYS A 256 -18.04 15.23 -7.30
CA LYS A 256 -19.23 16.00 -6.94
C LYS A 256 -20.40 15.07 -6.66
N GLY A 257 -21.49 15.68 -6.15
CA GLY A 257 -22.71 14.94 -5.81
C GLY A 257 -22.46 13.88 -4.75
N ASP A 258 -23.01 12.71 -4.92
CA ASP A 258 -22.99 11.62 -3.94
C ASP A 258 -21.57 11.07 -3.64
N TYR A 259 -20.61 11.35 -4.51
CA TYR A 259 -19.22 10.95 -4.33
C TYR A 259 -18.35 12.01 -3.64
N ALA A 260 -18.89 13.22 -3.45
CA ALA A 260 -18.15 14.30 -2.79
C ALA A 260 -17.96 13.99 -1.30
N ILE A 261 -16.75 14.26 -0.81
CA ILE A 261 -16.42 14.09 0.61
C ILE A 261 -17.00 15.26 1.41
N ASP A 262 -17.79 14.93 2.41
CA ASP A 262 -18.21 15.85 3.44
C ASP A 262 -17.18 15.86 4.58
N TRP A 263 -16.37 16.88 4.62
CA TRP A 263 -15.30 17.01 5.61
C TRP A 263 -15.80 17.21 7.04
N SER A 264 -17.09 17.37 7.24
CA SER A 264 -17.70 17.41 8.58
C SER A 264 -17.99 16.02 9.14
N THR A 265 -18.12 14.99 8.29
CA THR A 265 -18.56 13.64 8.69
C THR A 265 -17.67 12.52 8.20
N ASP A 266 -16.93 12.70 7.11
CA ASP A 266 -16.26 11.62 6.37
C ASP A 266 -14.78 11.50 6.70
N THR A 267 -14.28 12.24 7.70
CA THR A 267 -12.86 12.25 8.12
C THR A 267 -12.71 11.86 9.58
N ARG A 268 -11.66 11.05 9.86
CA ARG A 268 -11.39 10.58 11.23
C ARG A 268 -10.39 11.43 12.01
N ASP A 269 -9.67 12.34 11.35
CA ASP A 269 -8.54 13.08 11.96
C ASP A 269 -8.41 14.53 11.48
N GLY A 270 -9.53 15.14 11.14
CA GLY A 270 -9.57 16.55 10.76
C GLY A 270 -9.03 16.80 9.34
N GLY A 271 -9.46 16.01 8.37
CA GLY A 271 -9.25 16.25 6.93
C GLY A 271 -7.98 15.69 6.33
N ARG A 272 -7.26 14.80 7.04
CA ARG A 272 -6.11 14.10 6.47
C ARG A 272 -6.52 12.74 5.91
N HIS A 273 -7.19 11.92 6.73
CA HIS A 273 -7.65 10.59 6.33
C HIS A 273 -9.17 10.48 6.42
N LEU A 274 -9.73 9.69 5.55
CA LEU A 274 -11.14 9.36 5.58
C LEU A 274 -11.43 8.31 6.68
N ASN A 275 -12.68 8.31 7.16
CA ASN A 275 -13.26 7.22 7.90
C ASN A 275 -13.98 6.25 6.95
N CYS A 276 -14.62 5.19 7.49
CA CYS A 276 -15.31 4.20 6.67
C CYS A 276 -16.42 4.78 5.78
N LYS A 277 -17.15 5.82 6.24
CA LYS A 277 -18.19 6.49 5.43
C LYS A 277 -17.58 7.18 4.21
N GLY A 278 -16.49 7.92 4.41
CA GLY A 278 -15.75 8.54 3.31
C GLY A 278 -15.13 7.51 2.36
N ALA A 279 -14.61 6.41 2.92
CA ALA A 279 -14.06 5.31 2.14
C ALA A 279 -15.10 4.64 1.22
N GLU A 280 -16.35 4.48 1.67
CA GLU A 280 -17.42 3.95 0.83
C GLU A 280 -17.74 4.87 -0.36
N LYS A 281 -17.75 6.19 -0.18
CA LYS A 281 -17.96 7.15 -1.28
C LYS A 281 -16.87 7.05 -2.34
N VAL A 282 -15.60 7.00 -1.91
CA VAL A 282 -14.46 6.80 -2.81
C VAL A 282 -14.58 5.46 -3.52
N SER A 283 -14.89 4.40 -2.78
CA SER A 283 -14.99 3.03 -3.33
C SER A 283 -16.18 2.86 -4.28
N ALA A 284 -17.27 3.59 -4.03
CA ALA A 284 -18.41 3.62 -4.94
C ALA A 284 -18.01 4.19 -6.31
N TYR A 285 -17.28 5.31 -6.32
CA TYR A 285 -16.79 5.87 -7.58
C TYR A 285 -15.70 5.01 -8.22
N LEU A 286 -14.70 4.57 -7.44
CA LEU A 286 -13.59 3.76 -7.94
C LEU A 286 -14.09 2.44 -8.53
N GLY A 287 -14.98 1.72 -7.83
CA GLY A 287 -15.56 0.47 -8.30
C GLY A 287 -16.38 0.66 -9.56
N LYS A 288 -17.19 1.73 -9.64
CA LYS A 288 -17.90 2.11 -10.86
C LYS A 288 -16.93 2.35 -12.01
N TYR A 289 -15.93 3.21 -11.81
CA TYR A 289 -14.94 3.55 -12.84
C TYR A 289 -14.23 2.29 -13.36
N ILE A 290 -13.77 1.43 -12.45
CA ILE A 290 -13.10 0.19 -12.81
C ILE A 290 -14.03 -0.75 -13.58
N SER A 291 -15.29 -0.90 -13.15
CA SER A 291 -16.25 -1.78 -13.82
C SER A 291 -16.65 -1.30 -15.23
N GLU A 292 -16.61 0.01 -15.47
CA GLU A 292 -16.95 0.60 -16.77
C GLU A 292 -15.77 0.62 -17.77
N ASN A 293 -14.53 0.75 -17.27
CA ASN A 293 -13.35 0.97 -18.11
C ASN A 293 -12.41 -0.25 -18.19
N TYR A 294 -12.59 -1.26 -17.31
CA TYR A 294 -11.77 -2.48 -17.29
C TYR A 294 -12.65 -3.72 -17.25
N SER A 295 -12.25 -4.76 -17.98
CA SER A 295 -13.04 -5.98 -18.07
C SER A 295 -12.75 -6.92 -16.89
N PHE A 296 -13.61 -6.89 -15.88
CA PHE A 296 -13.60 -7.80 -14.75
C PHE A 296 -14.88 -8.63 -14.71
N LYS A 297 -14.75 -9.90 -14.31
CA LYS A 297 -15.91 -10.78 -14.08
C LYS A 297 -16.36 -10.66 -12.64
N ASP A 298 -17.67 -10.66 -12.42
CA ASP A 298 -18.23 -10.84 -11.09
C ASP A 298 -17.87 -12.23 -10.54
N LYS A 299 -17.26 -12.27 -9.37
CA LYS A 299 -16.75 -13.48 -8.74
C LYS A 299 -17.48 -13.89 -7.46
N ARG A 300 -18.54 -13.17 -7.07
CA ARG A 300 -19.28 -13.39 -5.82
C ARG A 300 -19.90 -14.78 -5.71
N HIS A 301 -20.18 -15.43 -6.85
CA HIS A 301 -20.82 -16.75 -6.90
C HIS A 301 -19.82 -17.92 -6.95
N SER A 302 -18.52 -17.63 -6.89
CA SER A 302 -17.48 -18.67 -6.94
C SER A 302 -17.11 -19.10 -5.51
N GLU A 303 -17.08 -20.41 -5.26
CA GLU A 303 -16.69 -21.00 -3.96
C GLU A 303 -15.30 -20.53 -3.50
N LYS A 304 -14.39 -20.25 -4.43
CA LYS A 304 -13.07 -19.70 -4.15
C LYS A 304 -13.13 -18.42 -3.32
N TYR A 305 -14.24 -17.69 -3.39
CA TYR A 305 -14.45 -16.39 -2.75
C TYR A 305 -15.50 -16.43 -1.62
N ALA A 306 -15.81 -17.61 -1.10
CA ALA A 306 -16.76 -17.75 0.01
C ALA A 306 -16.36 -16.90 1.23
N ASP A 307 -15.07 -16.87 1.54
CA ASP A 307 -14.53 -16.03 2.63
C ASP A 307 -14.76 -14.54 2.41
N TRP A 308 -14.73 -14.07 1.16
CA TRP A 308 -15.01 -12.66 0.85
C TRP A 308 -16.46 -12.29 1.15
N ASN A 309 -17.39 -13.22 0.89
CA ASN A 309 -18.80 -13.02 1.20
C ASN A 309 -19.02 -12.97 2.72
N ASN A 310 -18.36 -13.87 3.48
CA ASN A 310 -18.45 -13.91 4.93
C ASN A 310 -17.83 -12.65 5.56
N ASP A 311 -16.65 -12.23 5.12
CA ASP A 311 -15.98 -11.02 5.60
C ASP A 311 -16.78 -9.76 5.28
N TYR A 312 -17.51 -9.74 4.15
CA TYR A 312 -18.43 -8.65 3.85
C TYR A 312 -19.58 -8.56 4.87
N LEU A 313 -20.13 -9.69 5.33
CA LEU A 313 -21.15 -9.68 6.37
C LEU A 313 -20.61 -9.10 7.69
N ASP A 314 -19.38 -9.44 8.04
CA ASP A 314 -18.73 -8.86 9.23
C ASP A 314 -18.41 -7.36 9.02
N TYR A 315 -18.05 -6.96 7.83
CA TYR A 315 -17.89 -5.53 7.49
C TYR A 315 -19.22 -4.78 7.68
N VAL A 316 -20.34 -5.33 7.26
CA VAL A 316 -21.67 -4.71 7.45
C VAL A 316 -22.01 -4.55 8.93
N LYS A 317 -21.74 -5.57 9.75
CA LYS A 317 -21.92 -5.50 11.22
C LYS A 317 -21.05 -4.38 11.83
N TYR A 318 -19.77 -4.31 11.42
CA TYR A 318 -18.89 -3.24 11.85
C TYR A 318 -19.45 -1.86 11.48
N MET A 319 -19.96 -1.69 10.25
CA MET A 319 -20.55 -0.43 9.79
C MET A 319 -21.84 -0.07 10.54
N SER A 320 -22.58 -1.06 11.09
CA SER A 320 -23.75 -0.83 11.93
C SER A 320 -23.41 -0.55 13.41
N GLY A 321 -22.14 -0.58 13.78
CA GLY A 321 -21.66 -0.33 15.15
C GLY A 321 -21.65 -1.57 16.04
N GLU A 322 -21.81 -2.76 15.48
CA GLU A 322 -21.63 -4.00 16.21
C GLU A 322 -20.15 -4.32 16.43
N THR A 323 -19.81 -4.84 17.60
CA THR A 323 -18.45 -5.30 17.90
C THR A 323 -18.13 -6.56 17.11
N VAL A 324 -17.15 -6.50 16.21
CA VAL A 324 -16.68 -7.65 15.44
C VAL A 324 -15.17 -7.78 15.52
N SER A 325 -14.66 -8.98 15.27
CA SER A 325 -13.22 -9.30 15.35
C SER A 325 -12.33 -8.53 14.35
N LEU A 326 -12.90 -7.76 13.44
CA LEU A 326 -12.18 -6.94 12.48
C LEU A 326 -11.28 -5.88 13.13
N GLU A 327 -11.65 -5.37 14.32
CA GLU A 327 -10.88 -4.36 15.05
C GLU A 327 -9.56 -4.91 15.63
N ALA A 328 -9.52 -6.16 16.01
CA ALA A 328 -8.33 -6.80 16.57
C ALA A 328 -7.18 -6.93 15.56
N GLN A 329 -7.43 -6.69 14.27
CA GLN A 329 -6.46 -6.83 13.19
C GLN A 329 -5.70 -5.52 12.87
N GLN A 330 -6.06 -4.43 13.53
CA GLN A 330 -5.47 -3.11 13.26
C GLN A 330 -4.47 -2.71 14.37
N SER A 331 -3.32 -3.37 14.43
CA SER A 331 -2.20 -2.78 15.14
C SER A 331 -1.74 -1.55 14.35
N ASP A 332 -2.02 -0.38 14.92
CA ASP A 332 -1.58 0.90 14.40
C ASP A 332 -0.07 0.86 14.14
N GLY A 333 0.30 1.05 12.87
CA GLY A 333 1.72 1.19 12.48
C GLY A 333 2.31 2.52 12.94
N THR A 334 1.94 2.99 14.12
CA THR A 334 2.64 4.07 14.81
C THR A 334 3.96 3.53 15.34
N VAL A 335 4.94 3.40 14.44
CA VAL A 335 6.33 3.49 14.85
C VAL A 335 6.47 4.88 15.44
N SER A 336 6.45 4.97 16.77
CA SER A 336 6.88 6.16 17.49
C SER A 336 8.33 6.41 17.07
N ASN A 337 8.52 7.39 16.20
CA ASN A 337 9.83 7.98 15.98
C ASN A 337 10.14 8.81 17.23
N ASN A 338 10.78 8.21 18.23
CA ASN A 338 11.65 8.89 19.16
C ASN A 338 13.06 8.90 18.60
#